data_a5d85ea6cf0be53c17fd86bd660b8523
#
_entry.id   a5d85ea6cf0be53c17fd86bd660b8523
#
_cell.length_a   1.000
_cell.length_b   1.000
_cell.length_c   1.000
_cell.angle_alpha   90.00
_cell.angle_beta   90.00
_cell.angle_gamma   90.00
#
_symmetry.space_group_name_H-M   'P 1'
#
loop_
_entity.id
_entity.type
_entity.pdbx_description
1 polymer ?
#
loop_
_entity_poly.entity_id
_entity_poly.type
_entity_poly.pdbx_seq_one_letter_code
_entity_poly.pdbx_strand_id
1 'polypeptide(L)'
;EQATEQIAAAPEPVPEPNALQKLFAPPAPPAAPPPAPEPPKPPAPKQQGLAASFARYLPAVADVVQTGAVRVSATDDRTDFYMVPLTQATLRPGTVYADPYGHVLVLVKRVAEANGAPGVFLAVDAEPDGSVTRKRFWRGNFLFVHDPALGSPGFKRFRPIVREKNGALRRLTNAEIAKDPQYGDFSLEQTKLSVQDFYDRMDDVMSPEPLDPARAMEDAITDLDEQVNTRVTSVDNGRKYEDKTAGVVEMPSGPSIFETTGAWEDYSTPARDFRLLIAIDVVRGFPDHVARRAERYAIPNGKSPADVKAELEGVLASELAARKFAYTRSDGSQWSLSLKDIIDRAADLEMAYNPNDCVELRWGAPAESDEASTCKRHAPAAQRAKMTQYRSWFHERHWPTPSGA
;
A
#
# COMPACT_ATOMS: atom_id res chain seq x y z
N GLU A 1 -21.48 36.18 32.84
CA GLU A 1 -20.48 37.09 33.39
C GLU A 1 -20.16 38.15 32.34
N GLN A 2 -20.40 39.41 32.70
CA GLN A 2 -20.32 40.60 31.85
C GLN A 2 -18.87 41.00 31.64
N ALA A 3 -18.42 41.10 30.41
CA ALA A 3 -17.17 41.74 30.07
C ALA A 3 -17.34 43.24 30.09
N THR A 4 -16.65 43.91 31.00
CA THR A 4 -16.62 45.35 31.16
C THR A 4 -15.68 45.95 30.10
N GLU A 5 -16.26 46.71 29.19
CA GLU A 5 -15.57 47.49 28.17
C GLU A 5 -14.95 48.73 28.86
N GLN A 6 -13.63 48.80 28.93
CA GLN A 6 -12.91 50.01 29.39
C GLN A 6 -12.83 51.02 28.22
N ILE A 7 -13.62 52.07 28.36
CA ILE A 7 -13.55 53.26 27.50
C ILE A 7 -12.28 54.04 27.89
N ALA A 8 -11.30 54.16 26.99
CA ALA A 8 -10.14 54.99 27.14
C ALA A 8 -10.54 56.46 27.10
N ALA A 9 -10.19 57.22 28.14
CA ALA A 9 -10.44 58.66 28.22
C ALA A 9 -9.65 59.43 27.15
N ALA A 10 -10.29 60.43 26.57
CA ALA A 10 -9.65 61.31 25.59
C ALA A 10 -8.53 62.11 26.21
N PRO A 11 -7.39 62.39 25.56
CA PRO A 11 -6.30 63.17 26.09
C PRO A 11 -6.72 64.65 26.28
N GLU A 12 -6.33 65.20 27.41
CA GLU A 12 -6.55 66.63 27.72
C GLU A 12 -5.88 67.54 26.69
N PRO A 13 -6.48 68.71 26.37
CA PRO A 13 -5.90 69.61 25.38
C PRO A 13 -4.61 70.25 25.95
N VAL A 14 -3.55 70.18 25.14
CA VAL A 14 -2.24 70.83 25.47
C VAL A 14 -2.40 72.33 25.44
N PRO A 15 -1.96 73.06 26.48
CA PRO A 15 -2.08 74.51 26.51
C PRO A 15 -1.26 75.16 25.38
N GLU A 16 -1.81 76.20 24.76
CA GLU A 16 -1.12 76.97 23.71
C GLU A 16 0.15 77.64 24.24
N PRO A 17 1.27 77.68 23.50
CA PRO A 17 2.51 78.24 23.86
C PRO A 17 2.38 79.78 23.96
N ASN A 18 2.95 80.34 25.02
CA ASN A 18 2.91 81.80 25.24
C ASN A 18 3.78 82.58 24.23
N ALA A 19 3.62 83.94 24.17
CA ALA A 19 4.25 84.77 23.16
C ALA A 19 5.80 84.70 23.13
N LEU A 20 6.46 84.43 24.25
CA LEU A 20 7.90 84.23 24.33
C LEU A 20 8.37 82.91 23.75
N GLN A 21 7.60 81.84 23.90
CA GLN A 21 7.91 80.49 23.32
C GLN A 21 7.79 80.52 21.80
N LYS A 22 6.93 81.37 21.24
CA LYS A 22 6.79 81.47 19.75
C LYS A 22 7.99 82.23 19.13
N LEU A 23 8.74 83.02 19.87
CA LEU A 23 9.90 83.80 19.36
C LEU A 23 11.17 82.95 19.19
N PHE A 24 11.28 81.85 19.91
CA PHE A 24 12.44 80.95 19.89
C PHE A 24 12.13 79.56 19.33
N ALA A 25 10.97 79.39 18.70
CA ALA A 25 10.66 78.13 18.05
C ALA A 25 11.54 77.94 16.79
N PRO A 26 12.16 76.80 16.59
CA PRO A 26 12.89 76.53 15.36
C PRO A 26 11.92 76.54 14.15
N PRO A 27 12.42 76.97 12.98
CA PRO A 27 11.56 77.02 11.80
C PRO A 27 10.95 75.65 11.54
N ALA A 28 9.66 75.62 11.19
CA ALA A 28 8.93 74.39 10.86
C ALA A 28 9.66 73.67 9.74
N PRO A 29 9.81 72.36 9.86
CA PRO A 29 10.39 71.58 8.78
C PRO A 29 9.57 71.76 7.48
N PRO A 30 10.24 71.78 6.31
CA PRO A 30 9.52 71.93 5.03
C PRO A 30 8.44 70.88 4.90
N ALA A 31 7.28 71.30 4.41
CA ALA A 31 6.16 70.38 4.18
C ALA A 31 6.60 69.17 3.35
N ALA A 32 6.28 67.96 3.86
CA ALA A 32 6.56 66.75 3.13
C ALA A 32 5.96 66.80 1.74
N PRO A 33 6.68 66.34 0.70
CA PRO A 33 6.12 66.31 -0.65
C PRO A 33 4.84 65.48 -0.64
N PRO A 34 3.86 65.81 -1.49
CA PRO A 34 2.64 65.03 -1.57
C PRO A 34 2.95 63.57 -1.87
N PRO A 35 2.23 62.61 -1.28
CA PRO A 35 2.48 61.21 -1.48
C PRO A 35 2.43 60.93 -3.00
N ALA A 36 3.40 60.16 -3.47
CA ALA A 36 3.43 59.73 -4.85
C ALA A 36 2.09 59.03 -5.20
N PRO A 37 1.55 59.21 -6.42
CA PRO A 37 0.33 58.54 -6.80
C PRO A 37 0.51 57.02 -6.61
N GLU A 38 -0.45 56.37 -5.94
CA GLU A 38 -0.45 54.92 -5.77
C GLU A 38 -0.30 54.27 -7.14
N PRO A 39 0.58 53.25 -7.25
CA PRO A 39 0.70 52.48 -8.49
C PRO A 39 -0.69 51.91 -8.85
N PRO A 40 -1.04 51.86 -10.13
CA PRO A 40 -2.33 51.36 -10.56
C PRO A 40 -2.51 49.93 -10.00
N LYS A 41 -3.64 49.70 -9.34
CA LYS A 41 -3.98 48.38 -8.82
C LYS A 41 -3.82 47.34 -9.95
N PRO A 42 -3.09 46.23 -9.72
CA PRO A 42 -2.98 45.21 -10.73
C PRO A 42 -4.39 44.78 -11.20
N PRO A 43 -4.60 44.57 -12.49
CA PRO A 43 -5.90 44.16 -13.02
C PRO A 43 -6.37 42.93 -12.28
N ALA A 44 -7.63 42.89 -11.87
CA ALA A 44 -8.24 41.75 -11.22
C ALA A 44 -7.96 40.47 -12.02
N PRO A 45 -7.54 39.37 -11.40
CA PRO A 45 -7.25 38.15 -12.11
C PRO A 45 -8.49 37.75 -12.92
N LYS A 46 -8.32 37.58 -14.24
CA LYS A 46 -9.39 37.13 -15.13
C LYS A 46 -9.96 35.84 -14.55
N GLN A 47 -11.27 35.78 -14.30
CA GLN A 47 -11.93 34.55 -13.88
C GLN A 47 -11.65 33.47 -14.94
N GLN A 48 -10.92 32.47 -14.53
CA GLN A 48 -10.63 31.34 -15.41
C GLN A 48 -11.87 30.45 -15.49
N GLY A 49 -12.13 29.90 -16.67
CA GLY A 49 -13.20 28.94 -16.85
C GLY A 49 -13.01 27.69 -15.97
N LEU A 50 -14.10 26.99 -15.67
CA LEU A 50 -14.14 25.79 -14.83
C LEU A 50 -13.08 24.73 -15.23
N ALA A 51 -12.87 24.53 -16.54
CA ALA A 51 -11.86 23.59 -17.03
C ALA A 51 -10.42 23.97 -16.65
N ALA A 52 -10.08 25.26 -16.75
CA ALA A 52 -8.75 25.74 -16.37
C ALA A 52 -8.56 25.73 -14.84
N SER A 53 -9.63 26.00 -14.09
CA SER A 53 -9.61 25.88 -12.62
C SER A 53 -9.44 24.43 -12.19
N PHE A 54 -10.10 23.47 -12.85
CA PHE A 54 -9.98 22.04 -12.59
C PHE A 54 -8.57 21.53 -12.90
N ALA A 55 -8.00 21.93 -14.04
CA ALA A 55 -6.64 21.55 -14.42
C ALA A 55 -5.56 22.01 -13.41
N ARG A 56 -5.81 23.12 -12.71
CA ARG A 56 -4.92 23.56 -11.60
C ARG A 56 -5.20 22.86 -10.30
N TYR A 57 -6.44 22.48 -10.06
CA TYR A 57 -6.85 21.79 -8.84
C TYR A 57 -6.26 20.38 -8.77
N LEU A 58 -6.18 19.66 -9.89
CA LEU A 58 -5.68 18.28 -9.90
C LEU A 58 -4.25 18.12 -9.35
N PRO A 59 -3.24 18.92 -9.77
CA PRO A 59 -1.91 18.84 -9.16
C PRO A 59 -1.94 19.13 -7.65
N ALA A 60 -2.69 20.14 -7.21
CA ALA A 60 -2.79 20.46 -5.79
C ALA A 60 -3.45 19.35 -4.97
N VAL A 61 -4.36 18.57 -5.56
CA VAL A 61 -4.92 17.38 -4.93
C VAL A 61 -3.88 16.27 -4.89
N ALA A 62 -3.14 16.04 -5.97
CA ALA A 62 -2.11 15.01 -6.02
C ALA A 62 -1.00 15.23 -4.96
N ASP A 63 -0.67 16.48 -4.65
CA ASP A 63 0.31 16.82 -3.63
C ASP A 63 -0.12 16.47 -2.19
N VAL A 64 -1.43 16.37 -1.92
CA VAL A 64 -1.97 16.15 -0.56
C VAL A 64 -2.69 14.82 -0.39
N VAL A 65 -3.16 14.19 -1.48
CA VAL A 65 -3.83 12.88 -1.44
C VAL A 65 -2.79 11.79 -1.64
N GLN A 66 -2.50 11.08 -0.55
CA GLN A 66 -1.54 9.97 -0.56
C GLN A 66 -2.23 8.66 -0.18
N THR A 67 -1.68 7.55 -0.64
CA THR A 67 -2.18 6.19 -0.34
C THR A 67 -2.24 5.92 1.17
N GLY A 68 -1.33 6.51 1.96
CA GLY A 68 -1.35 6.46 3.43
C GLY A 68 -2.65 6.98 4.05
N ALA A 69 -3.29 7.96 3.41
CA ALA A 69 -4.55 8.55 3.91
C ALA A 69 -5.74 7.58 3.90
N VAL A 70 -5.62 6.44 3.24
CA VAL A 70 -6.67 5.40 3.23
C VAL A 70 -6.54 4.45 4.43
N ARG A 71 -5.36 4.36 5.05
CA ARG A 71 -5.10 3.52 6.25
C ARG A 71 -5.48 4.21 7.57
N VAL A 72 -6.52 5.00 7.54
CA VAL A 72 -7.05 5.70 8.71
C VAL A 72 -7.75 4.75 9.68
N SER A 73 -7.87 5.15 10.94
CA SER A 73 -8.59 4.38 11.96
C SER A 73 -10.01 4.04 11.50
N ALA A 74 -10.41 2.79 11.70
CA ALA A 74 -11.74 2.29 11.34
C ALA A 74 -12.88 3.02 12.08
N THR A 75 -12.58 3.59 13.24
CA THR A 75 -13.56 4.28 14.10
C THR A 75 -13.59 5.80 13.91
N ASP A 76 -12.67 6.38 13.15
CA ASP A 76 -12.62 7.83 12.96
C ASP A 76 -13.67 8.30 11.94
N ASP A 77 -14.64 9.08 12.42
CA ASP A 77 -15.73 9.65 11.62
C ASP A 77 -15.32 10.85 10.76
N ARG A 78 -14.11 11.39 10.95
CA ARG A 78 -13.64 12.60 10.26
C ARG A 78 -12.89 12.31 8.98
N THR A 79 -12.61 11.04 8.71
CA THR A 79 -11.88 10.61 7.53
C THR A 79 -12.77 10.52 6.30
N ASP A 80 -12.16 10.45 5.12
CA ASP A 80 -12.86 10.30 3.85
C ASP A 80 -13.37 8.87 3.59
N PHE A 81 -13.03 7.91 4.47
CA PHE A 81 -13.31 6.51 4.29
C PHE A 81 -14.04 5.91 5.48
N TYR A 82 -14.76 4.82 5.23
CA TYR A 82 -15.36 3.97 6.25
C TYR A 82 -15.23 2.49 5.88
N MET A 83 -15.16 1.63 6.91
CA MET A 83 -15.03 0.18 6.72
C MET A 83 -16.36 -0.45 6.31
N VAL A 84 -16.31 -1.47 5.47
CA VAL A 84 -17.48 -2.20 4.98
C VAL A 84 -17.44 -3.69 5.40
N PRO A 85 -18.59 -4.39 5.49
CA PRO A 85 -18.60 -5.82 5.71
C PRO A 85 -18.05 -6.59 4.49
N LEU A 86 -17.51 -7.78 4.74
CA LEU A 86 -16.97 -8.65 3.68
C LEU A 86 -18.10 -9.49 3.07
N THR A 87 -18.82 -8.89 2.13
CA THR A 87 -19.91 -9.54 1.36
C THR A 87 -19.81 -9.17 -0.11
N GLN A 88 -20.38 -9.97 -1.00
CA GLN A 88 -20.42 -9.65 -2.44
C GLN A 88 -21.15 -8.32 -2.73
N ALA A 89 -22.19 -8.03 -1.97
CA ALA A 89 -22.97 -6.81 -2.14
C ALA A 89 -22.16 -5.54 -1.80
N THR A 90 -21.27 -5.63 -0.82
CA THR A 90 -20.44 -4.49 -0.37
C THR A 90 -19.11 -4.39 -1.09
N LEU A 91 -18.52 -5.50 -1.52
CA LEU A 91 -17.28 -5.54 -2.31
C LEU A 91 -17.58 -5.33 -3.81
N ARG A 92 -18.25 -4.25 -4.13
CA ARG A 92 -18.65 -3.86 -5.50
C ARG A 92 -17.65 -2.88 -6.12
N PRO A 93 -17.75 -2.59 -7.43
CA PRO A 93 -16.90 -1.59 -8.09
C PRO A 93 -16.86 -0.26 -7.34
N GLY A 94 -15.65 0.32 -7.22
CA GLY A 94 -15.40 1.54 -6.44
C GLY A 94 -15.10 1.31 -4.96
N THR A 95 -15.22 0.09 -4.44
CA THR A 95 -14.66 -0.26 -3.12
C THR A 95 -13.15 -0.24 -3.21
N VAL A 96 -12.48 0.39 -2.24
CA VAL A 96 -11.03 0.46 -2.16
C VAL A 96 -10.51 -0.57 -1.17
N TYR A 97 -9.36 -1.14 -1.48
CA TYR A 97 -8.59 -1.97 -0.56
C TYR A 97 -7.33 -1.21 -0.14
N ALA A 98 -7.22 -0.92 1.14
CA ALA A 98 -6.01 -0.35 1.71
C ALA A 98 -5.04 -1.47 2.06
N ASP A 99 -3.98 -1.61 1.26
CA ASP A 99 -2.87 -2.52 1.56
C ASP A 99 -2.11 -2.00 2.79
N PRO A 100 -1.67 -2.84 3.71
CA PRO A 100 -0.95 -2.40 4.89
C PRO A 100 0.37 -1.69 4.60
N TYR A 101 0.99 -1.94 3.43
CA TYR A 101 2.35 -1.48 3.11
C TYR A 101 2.46 -0.46 1.97
N GLY A 102 1.39 0.22 1.60
CA GLY A 102 1.49 1.38 0.74
C GLY A 102 0.48 1.47 -0.38
N HIS A 103 0.11 0.37 -1.01
CA HIS A 103 -0.80 0.40 -2.16
C HIS A 103 -2.26 0.63 -1.77
N VAL A 104 -3.01 1.23 -2.68
CA VAL A 104 -4.47 1.31 -2.61
C VAL A 104 -5.02 0.74 -3.91
N LEU A 105 -5.78 -0.33 -3.79
CA LEU A 105 -6.40 -1.01 -4.92
C LEU A 105 -7.87 -0.65 -4.99
N VAL A 106 -8.38 -0.40 -6.19
CA VAL A 106 -9.82 -0.11 -6.41
C VAL A 106 -10.46 -1.30 -7.10
N LEU A 107 -11.46 -1.90 -6.47
CA LEU A 107 -12.21 -3.00 -7.08
C LEU A 107 -12.98 -2.52 -8.30
N VAL A 108 -12.89 -3.26 -9.41
CA VAL A 108 -13.58 -2.94 -10.66
C VAL A 108 -14.59 -4.00 -11.07
N LYS A 109 -14.36 -5.26 -10.71
CA LYS A 109 -15.26 -6.36 -11.08
C LYS A 109 -15.00 -7.62 -10.24
N ARG A 110 -16.04 -8.36 -9.90
CA ARG A 110 -15.95 -9.77 -9.55
C ARG A 110 -16.07 -10.63 -10.80
N VAL A 111 -15.15 -11.55 -10.98
CA VAL A 111 -15.28 -12.67 -11.93
C VAL A 111 -15.74 -13.86 -11.11
N ALA A 112 -16.91 -14.38 -11.42
CA ALA A 112 -17.46 -15.53 -10.71
C ALA A 112 -16.65 -16.80 -11.00
N GLU A 113 -16.71 -17.75 -10.08
CA GLU A 113 -16.20 -19.09 -10.27
C GLU A 113 -16.83 -19.74 -11.50
N ALA A 114 -16.05 -20.53 -12.24
CA ALA A 114 -16.52 -21.23 -13.43
C ALA A 114 -15.70 -22.49 -13.67
N ASN A 115 -16.36 -23.57 -14.03
CA ASN A 115 -15.72 -24.85 -14.38
C ASN A 115 -14.74 -25.35 -13.28
N GLY A 116 -15.10 -25.17 -12.03
CA GLY A 116 -14.26 -25.54 -10.87
C GLY A 116 -13.12 -24.57 -10.54
N ALA A 117 -12.86 -23.58 -11.40
CA ALA A 117 -11.88 -22.54 -11.11
C ALA A 117 -12.41 -21.50 -10.11
N PRO A 118 -11.58 -20.98 -9.21
CA PRO A 118 -12.01 -20.01 -8.19
C PRO A 118 -12.44 -18.67 -8.78
N GLY A 119 -13.40 -18.02 -8.12
CA GLY A 119 -13.76 -16.65 -8.39
C GLY A 119 -12.67 -15.69 -7.91
N VAL A 120 -12.54 -14.54 -8.56
CA VAL A 120 -11.57 -13.51 -8.23
C VAL A 120 -12.19 -12.12 -8.29
N PHE A 121 -11.67 -11.19 -7.52
CA PHE A 121 -11.90 -9.78 -7.76
C PHE A 121 -10.80 -9.21 -8.68
N LEU A 122 -11.22 -8.42 -9.64
CA LEU A 122 -10.33 -7.59 -10.43
C LEU A 122 -10.26 -6.21 -9.78
N ALA A 123 -9.06 -5.70 -9.63
CA ALA A 123 -8.79 -4.36 -9.11
C ALA A 123 -7.84 -3.62 -10.04
N VAL A 124 -7.73 -2.32 -9.83
CA VAL A 124 -6.73 -1.47 -10.46
C VAL A 124 -5.88 -0.80 -9.39
N ASP A 125 -4.61 -0.58 -9.74
CA ASP A 125 -3.62 0.09 -8.96
C ASP A 125 -2.96 1.17 -9.80
N ALA A 126 -2.75 2.36 -9.26
CA ALA A 126 -2.04 3.44 -9.93
C ALA A 126 -0.57 3.39 -9.53
N GLU A 127 0.30 3.41 -10.52
CA GLU A 127 1.75 3.38 -10.31
C GLU A 127 2.33 4.81 -10.35
N PRO A 128 3.51 5.06 -9.74
CA PRO A 128 4.12 6.40 -9.71
C PRO A 128 4.43 6.99 -11.10
N ASP A 129 4.62 6.16 -12.10
CA ASP A 129 4.85 6.58 -13.50
C ASP A 129 3.58 7.05 -14.24
N GLY A 130 2.44 7.05 -13.53
CA GLY A 130 1.12 7.41 -14.09
C GLY A 130 0.42 6.28 -14.83
N SER A 131 1.00 5.10 -14.90
CA SER A 131 0.32 3.92 -15.44
C SER A 131 -0.72 3.37 -14.46
N VAL A 132 -1.69 2.61 -15.01
CA VAL A 132 -2.70 1.90 -14.22
C VAL A 132 -2.58 0.42 -14.51
N THR A 133 -2.22 -0.35 -13.51
CA THR A 133 -2.09 -1.80 -13.61
C THR A 133 -3.34 -2.52 -13.15
N ARG A 134 -3.58 -3.71 -13.72
CA ARG A 134 -4.65 -4.60 -13.29
C ARG A 134 -4.08 -5.55 -12.25
N LYS A 135 -4.84 -5.77 -11.18
CA LYS A 135 -4.51 -6.72 -10.12
C LYS A 135 -5.65 -7.73 -9.99
N ARG A 136 -5.32 -8.97 -9.75
CA ARG A 136 -6.27 -10.01 -9.36
C ARG A 136 -6.20 -10.18 -7.85
N PHE A 137 -7.34 -10.17 -7.18
CA PHE A 137 -7.41 -10.55 -5.77
C PHE A 137 -7.68 -12.05 -5.71
N TRP A 138 -6.75 -12.78 -5.16
CA TRP A 138 -6.87 -14.14 -4.72
C TRP A 138 -6.05 -14.29 -3.43
N ARG A 139 -6.27 -15.34 -2.67
CA ARG A 139 -5.67 -15.52 -1.33
C ARG A 139 -4.16 -15.28 -1.27
N GLY A 140 -3.42 -15.58 -2.33
CA GLY A 140 -1.96 -15.51 -2.37
C GLY A 140 -1.37 -14.17 -2.83
N ASN A 141 -2.15 -13.15 -3.18
CA ASN A 141 -1.58 -11.93 -3.74
C ASN A 141 -2.06 -10.61 -3.12
N PHE A 142 -2.81 -10.63 -2.04
CA PHE A 142 -3.11 -9.43 -1.27
C PHE A 142 -2.72 -9.61 0.19
N LEU A 143 -2.33 -8.51 0.82
CA LEU A 143 -1.82 -8.49 2.18
C LEU A 143 -2.89 -8.04 3.15
N PHE A 144 -3.03 -8.76 4.26
CA PHE A 144 -3.84 -8.32 5.38
C PHE A 144 -3.08 -8.64 6.68
N VAL A 145 -2.95 -7.65 7.55
CA VAL A 145 -2.35 -7.80 8.87
C VAL A 145 -3.13 -7.02 9.90
N HIS A 146 -3.08 -7.48 11.15
CA HIS A 146 -3.56 -6.74 12.30
C HIS A 146 -2.38 -6.09 13.02
N ASP A 147 -2.03 -4.89 12.59
CA ASP A 147 -1.03 -4.08 13.27
C ASP A 147 -1.61 -2.67 13.49
N PRO A 148 -1.87 -2.25 14.74
CA PRO A 148 -2.38 -0.92 15.03
C PRO A 148 -1.49 0.21 14.53
N ALA A 149 -0.18 0.00 14.41
CA ALA A 149 0.76 0.98 13.88
C ALA A 149 0.56 1.26 12.39
N LEU A 150 -0.02 0.32 11.66
CA LEU A 150 -0.34 0.45 10.23
C LEU A 150 -1.75 1.03 9.99
N GLY A 151 -2.42 1.48 11.03
CA GLY A 151 -3.82 1.95 10.95
C GLY A 151 -4.80 0.80 10.74
N SER A 152 -5.77 0.98 9.85
CA SER A 152 -6.76 -0.05 9.55
C SER A 152 -6.70 -0.42 8.07
N PRO A 153 -5.87 -1.40 7.67
CA PRO A 153 -5.91 -1.96 6.33
C PRO A 153 -7.25 -2.67 6.07
N GLY A 154 -7.52 -3.04 4.81
CA GLY A 154 -8.73 -3.73 4.43
C GLY A 154 -9.66 -2.94 3.51
N PHE A 155 -10.89 -3.42 3.35
CA PHE A 155 -11.85 -2.85 2.41
C PHE A 155 -12.62 -1.68 3.00
N LYS A 156 -12.68 -0.61 2.21
CA LYS A 156 -13.33 0.66 2.58
C LYS A 156 -14.09 1.26 1.42
N ARG A 157 -14.95 2.22 1.74
CA ARG A 157 -15.61 3.09 0.77
C ARG A 157 -15.40 4.54 1.12
N PHE A 158 -15.55 5.38 0.11
CA PHE A 158 -15.63 6.82 0.31
C PHE A 158 -16.86 7.16 1.14
N ARG A 159 -16.64 7.97 2.15
CA ARG A 159 -17.71 8.44 3.04
C ARG A 159 -18.66 9.34 2.26
N PRO A 160 -19.99 9.13 2.38
CA PRO A 160 -20.96 10.00 1.74
C PRO A 160 -20.85 11.44 2.23
N ILE A 161 -20.97 12.37 1.32
CA ILE A 161 -21.01 13.82 1.60
C ILE A 161 -22.42 14.29 1.36
N VAL A 162 -23.03 14.93 2.37
CA VAL A 162 -24.35 15.49 2.31
C VAL A 162 -24.30 17.01 2.38
N ARG A 163 -25.28 17.68 1.77
CA ARG A 163 -25.45 19.11 1.86
C ARG A 163 -26.49 19.42 2.96
N GLU A 164 -26.10 20.21 3.93
CA GLU A 164 -26.99 20.70 5.00
C GLU A 164 -27.91 21.83 4.50
N LYS A 165 -28.94 22.14 5.29
CA LYS A 165 -29.89 23.22 4.97
C LYS A 165 -29.25 24.59 4.78
N ASN A 166 -28.16 24.87 5.46
CA ASN A 166 -27.37 26.10 5.34
C ASN A 166 -26.44 26.10 4.11
N GLY A 167 -26.43 25.02 3.31
CA GLY A 167 -25.58 24.85 2.13
C GLY A 167 -24.20 24.26 2.42
N ALA A 168 -23.80 24.09 3.69
CA ALA A 168 -22.54 23.47 4.06
C ALA A 168 -22.50 21.99 3.66
N LEU A 169 -21.30 21.51 3.29
CA LEU A 169 -21.05 20.10 3.00
C LEU A 169 -20.45 19.43 4.24
N ARG A 170 -20.94 18.27 4.60
CA ARG A 170 -20.34 17.44 5.63
C ARG A 170 -20.33 15.96 5.27
N ARG A 171 -19.42 15.23 5.86
CA ARG A 171 -19.39 13.75 5.79
C ARG A 171 -20.41 13.16 6.74
N LEU A 172 -21.01 12.02 6.38
CA LEU A 172 -21.81 11.22 7.32
C LEU A 172 -20.90 10.52 8.32
N THR A 173 -21.35 10.44 9.58
CA THR A 173 -20.69 9.65 10.62
C THR A 173 -20.89 8.14 10.39
N ASN A 174 -20.09 7.30 11.04
CA ASN A 174 -20.28 5.84 11.00
C ASN A 174 -21.67 5.43 11.46
N ALA A 175 -22.19 6.08 12.52
CA ALA A 175 -23.53 5.82 13.06
C ALA A 175 -24.67 6.23 12.10
N GLU A 176 -24.49 7.31 11.35
CA GLU A 176 -25.43 7.74 10.31
C GLU A 176 -25.40 6.77 9.13
N ILE A 177 -24.21 6.39 8.64
CA ILE A 177 -24.05 5.42 7.55
C ILE A 177 -24.72 4.10 7.91
N ALA A 178 -24.49 3.59 9.12
CA ALA A 178 -25.05 2.31 9.58
C ALA A 178 -26.59 2.27 9.58
N LYS A 179 -27.24 3.43 9.71
CA LYS A 179 -28.71 3.56 9.75
C LYS A 179 -29.31 4.00 8.41
N ASP A 180 -28.49 4.41 7.47
CA ASP A 180 -28.95 4.95 6.21
C ASP A 180 -29.39 3.83 5.26
N PRO A 181 -30.61 3.88 4.71
CA PRO A 181 -31.12 2.83 3.82
C PRO A 181 -30.37 2.75 2.50
N GLN A 182 -29.69 3.82 2.07
CA GLN A 182 -28.91 3.86 0.84
C GLN A 182 -27.47 3.42 1.06
N TYR A 183 -26.88 3.76 2.22
CA TYR A 183 -25.46 3.52 2.50
C TYR A 183 -25.21 2.41 3.52
N GLY A 184 -26.16 1.93 4.25
CA GLY A 184 -26.20 1.03 5.43
C GLY A 184 -25.19 -0.11 5.56
N ASP A 185 -24.00 0.04 4.99
CA ASP A 185 -22.96 -0.96 4.87
C ASP A 185 -21.70 -0.66 5.70
N PHE A 186 -21.81 0.17 6.74
CA PHE A 186 -20.73 0.34 7.72
C PHE A 186 -20.58 -0.92 8.59
N SER A 187 -19.36 -1.43 8.72
CA SER A 187 -19.04 -2.54 9.61
C SER A 187 -17.60 -2.50 10.10
N LEU A 188 -17.40 -2.86 11.36
CA LEU A 188 -16.07 -3.07 11.96
C LEU A 188 -15.68 -4.55 12.00
N GLU A 189 -16.37 -5.45 11.29
CA GLU A 189 -16.08 -6.89 11.36
C GLU A 189 -14.65 -7.21 10.97
N GLN A 190 -14.11 -6.55 9.94
CA GLN A 190 -12.75 -6.78 9.47
C GLN A 190 -11.69 -6.55 10.55
N THR A 191 -11.93 -5.62 11.48
CA THR A 191 -10.99 -5.31 12.58
C THR A 191 -11.01 -6.38 13.70
N LYS A 192 -11.96 -7.32 13.66
CA LYS A 192 -12.13 -8.38 14.66
C LYS A 192 -11.70 -9.75 14.16
N LEU A 193 -11.54 -9.90 12.86
CA LEU A 193 -11.12 -11.17 12.26
C LEU A 193 -9.61 -11.39 12.51
N SER A 194 -9.23 -12.63 12.78
CA SER A 194 -7.83 -13.00 12.65
C SER A 194 -7.38 -12.88 11.19
N VAL A 195 -6.07 -12.86 10.94
CA VAL A 195 -5.55 -12.85 9.57
C VAL A 195 -6.09 -14.06 8.78
N GLN A 196 -6.10 -15.23 9.40
CA GLN A 196 -6.62 -16.45 8.79
C GLN A 196 -8.12 -16.34 8.47
N ASP A 197 -8.94 -15.86 9.43
CA ASP A 197 -10.38 -15.71 9.22
C ASP A 197 -10.72 -14.66 8.17
N PHE A 198 -9.90 -13.61 8.04
CA PHE A 198 -10.06 -12.62 6.98
C PHE A 198 -9.89 -13.27 5.60
N TYR A 199 -8.80 -14.04 5.41
CA TYR A 199 -8.59 -14.74 4.14
C TYR A 199 -9.64 -15.81 3.87
N ASP A 200 -10.06 -16.57 4.87
CA ASP A 200 -11.13 -17.58 4.73
C ASP A 200 -12.46 -16.92 4.36
N ARG A 201 -12.79 -15.77 4.96
CA ARG A 201 -13.98 -15.00 4.60
C ARG A 201 -13.88 -14.45 3.17
N MET A 202 -12.71 -14.00 2.74
CA MET A 202 -12.51 -13.54 1.37
C MET A 202 -12.68 -14.68 0.36
N ASP A 203 -12.18 -15.87 0.66
CA ASP A 203 -12.41 -17.06 -0.18
C ASP A 203 -13.92 -17.34 -0.33
N ASP A 204 -14.69 -17.28 0.76
CA ASP A 204 -16.14 -17.49 0.73
C ASP A 204 -16.88 -16.44 -0.11
N VAL A 205 -16.42 -15.18 -0.04
CA VAL A 205 -17.01 -14.08 -0.82
C VAL A 205 -16.64 -14.16 -2.30
N MET A 206 -15.40 -14.54 -2.60
CA MET A 206 -14.95 -14.68 -4.00
C MET A 206 -15.56 -15.88 -4.70
N SER A 207 -15.68 -17.01 -3.99
CA SER A 207 -16.14 -18.30 -4.54
C SER A 207 -17.14 -18.96 -3.58
N PRO A 208 -18.41 -18.53 -3.56
CA PRO A 208 -19.43 -19.12 -2.69
C PRO A 208 -19.78 -20.58 -3.02
N GLU A 209 -19.60 -21.00 -4.29
CA GLU A 209 -19.87 -22.37 -4.70
C GLU A 209 -18.64 -23.27 -4.46
N PRO A 210 -18.84 -24.57 -4.17
CA PRO A 210 -17.75 -25.50 -3.98
C PRO A 210 -16.84 -25.61 -5.21
N LEU A 211 -15.53 -25.55 -5.00
CA LEU A 211 -14.50 -25.62 -6.03
C LEU A 211 -14.02 -27.06 -6.27
N ASP A 212 -13.59 -27.34 -7.49
CA ASP A 212 -12.78 -28.53 -7.74
C ASP A 212 -11.39 -28.37 -7.08
N PRO A 213 -11.01 -29.27 -6.15
CA PRO A 213 -9.79 -29.07 -5.38
C PRO A 213 -8.51 -29.16 -6.23
N ALA A 214 -8.48 -30.01 -7.26
CA ALA A 214 -7.32 -30.15 -8.15
C ALA A 214 -7.17 -28.91 -9.04
N ARG A 215 -8.28 -28.42 -9.59
CA ARG A 215 -8.30 -27.21 -10.41
C ARG A 215 -7.90 -25.97 -9.61
N ALA A 216 -8.44 -25.80 -8.41
CA ALA A 216 -8.12 -24.69 -7.56
C ALA A 216 -6.64 -24.69 -7.13
N MET A 217 -6.04 -25.88 -6.93
CA MET A 217 -4.61 -26.01 -6.66
C MET A 217 -3.77 -25.62 -7.89
N GLU A 218 -4.16 -26.08 -9.08
CA GLU A 218 -3.46 -25.73 -10.33
C GLU A 218 -3.46 -24.21 -10.58
N ASP A 219 -4.60 -23.56 -10.33
CA ASP A 219 -4.72 -22.10 -10.44
C ASP A 219 -3.80 -21.39 -9.42
N ALA A 220 -3.72 -21.88 -8.17
CA ALA A 220 -2.82 -21.32 -7.16
C ALA A 220 -1.33 -21.49 -7.52
N ILE A 221 -0.94 -22.63 -8.11
CA ILE A 221 0.43 -22.86 -8.60
C ILE A 221 0.73 -21.93 -9.77
N THR A 222 -0.21 -21.74 -10.67
CA THR A 222 -0.06 -20.81 -11.81
C THR A 222 0.11 -19.37 -11.35
N ASP A 223 -0.67 -18.96 -10.38
CA ASP A 223 -0.56 -17.62 -9.79
C ASP A 223 0.79 -17.42 -9.04
N LEU A 224 1.33 -18.46 -8.39
CA LEU A 224 2.68 -18.43 -7.82
C LEU A 224 3.75 -18.27 -8.92
N ASP A 225 3.63 -19.02 -10.00
CA ASP A 225 4.55 -18.92 -11.14
C ASP A 225 4.56 -17.52 -11.75
N GLU A 226 3.39 -16.89 -11.93
CA GLU A 226 3.28 -15.50 -12.37
C GLU A 226 4.00 -14.52 -11.42
N GLN A 227 3.89 -14.72 -10.10
CA GLN A 227 4.57 -13.87 -9.13
C GLN A 227 6.09 -14.07 -9.14
N VAL A 228 6.57 -15.29 -9.30
CA VAL A 228 8.00 -15.60 -9.45
C VAL A 228 8.55 -14.94 -10.70
N ASN A 229 7.87 -15.04 -11.84
CA ASN A 229 8.28 -14.41 -13.10
C ASN A 229 8.27 -12.87 -13.00
N THR A 230 7.31 -12.29 -12.26
CA THR A 230 7.30 -10.86 -11.95
C THR A 230 8.53 -10.47 -11.14
N ARG A 231 8.92 -11.29 -10.15
CA ARG A 231 10.13 -11.05 -9.36
C ARG A 231 11.40 -11.14 -10.23
N VAL A 232 11.48 -12.14 -11.12
CA VAL A 232 12.60 -12.25 -12.10
C VAL A 232 12.76 -10.95 -12.88
N THR A 233 11.67 -10.46 -13.47
CA THR A 233 11.69 -9.21 -14.24
C THR A 233 12.18 -8.03 -13.41
N SER A 234 11.73 -7.92 -12.16
CA SER A 234 12.12 -6.83 -11.27
C SER A 234 13.58 -6.91 -10.85
N VAL A 235 14.06 -8.10 -10.49
CA VAL A 235 15.48 -8.30 -10.12
C VAL A 235 16.37 -8.01 -11.31
N ASP A 236 16.02 -8.47 -12.51
CA ASP A 236 16.78 -8.21 -13.73
C ASP A 236 16.79 -6.71 -14.09
N ASN A 237 15.70 -5.99 -13.90
CA ASN A 237 15.65 -4.55 -14.13
C ASN A 237 16.50 -3.79 -13.09
N GLY A 238 16.43 -4.16 -11.83
CA GLY A 238 17.28 -3.62 -10.78
C GLY A 238 18.76 -3.80 -11.10
N ARG A 239 19.16 -5.01 -11.50
CA ARG A 239 20.54 -5.30 -11.91
C ARG A 239 21.00 -4.43 -13.09
N LYS A 240 20.18 -4.28 -14.13
CA LYS A 240 20.49 -3.41 -15.28
C LYS A 240 20.67 -1.94 -14.91
N TYR A 241 19.98 -1.49 -13.89
CA TYR A 241 20.16 -0.13 -13.37
C TYR A 241 21.46 -0.02 -12.58
N GLU A 242 21.76 -0.99 -11.70
CA GLU A 242 23.02 -1.06 -10.95
C GLU A 242 24.25 -1.03 -11.85
N ASP A 243 24.23 -1.80 -12.96
CA ASP A 243 25.32 -1.85 -13.92
C ASP A 243 25.67 -0.47 -14.53
N LYS A 244 24.72 0.47 -14.47
CA LYS A 244 24.88 1.86 -14.93
C LYS A 244 25.25 2.83 -13.82
N THR A 245 25.13 2.42 -12.56
CA THR A 245 25.33 3.30 -11.40
C THR A 245 26.66 2.93 -10.72
N ALA A 246 27.57 3.90 -10.62
CA ALA A 246 28.81 3.68 -9.88
C ALA A 246 28.59 3.88 -8.38
N GLY A 247 29.11 2.94 -7.58
CA GLY A 247 29.15 3.09 -6.13
C GLY A 247 28.19 2.18 -5.36
N VAL A 248 28.13 2.40 -4.06
CA VAL A 248 27.27 1.69 -3.12
C VAL A 248 26.02 2.52 -2.91
N VAL A 249 24.83 1.91 -3.10
CA VAL A 249 23.56 2.55 -2.78
C VAL A 249 23.43 2.60 -1.25
N GLU A 250 23.09 3.77 -0.71
CA GLU A 250 22.90 3.95 0.72
C GLU A 250 21.63 3.20 1.18
N MET A 251 21.79 2.42 2.24
CA MET A 251 20.69 1.67 2.81
C MET A 251 19.82 2.58 3.67
N PRO A 252 18.51 2.67 3.43
CA PRO A 252 17.63 3.43 4.29
C PRO A 252 17.71 3.00 5.76
N SER A 253 17.54 3.93 6.69
CA SER A 253 17.56 3.66 8.12
C SER A 253 16.21 3.14 8.62
N GLY A 254 16.25 2.16 9.53
CA GLY A 254 15.07 1.64 10.22
C GLY A 254 13.95 1.19 9.26
N PRO A 255 12.68 1.47 9.57
CA PRO A 255 11.53 1.07 8.78
C PRO A 255 11.50 1.62 7.36
N SER A 256 12.22 2.71 7.06
CA SER A 256 12.25 3.35 5.74
C SER A 256 12.71 2.42 4.62
N ILE A 257 13.40 1.31 4.95
CA ILE A 257 13.75 0.26 3.98
C ILE A 257 12.50 -0.39 3.37
N PHE A 258 11.36 -0.35 4.05
CA PHE A 258 10.08 -0.91 3.62
C PHE A 258 9.16 0.11 2.99
N GLU A 259 9.39 1.38 3.23
CA GLU A 259 8.65 2.50 2.65
C GLU A 259 9.18 2.86 1.27
N THR A 260 10.38 2.47 0.97
CA THR A 260 11.14 2.58 -0.26
C THR A 260 10.88 3.86 -1.05
N THR A 261 11.80 4.79 -0.95
CA THR A 261 11.87 5.99 -1.79
C THR A 261 13.26 6.14 -2.39
N GLY A 262 13.33 6.68 -3.60
CA GLY A 262 14.59 6.92 -4.29
C GLY A 262 15.27 5.64 -4.79
N ALA A 263 16.61 5.65 -4.86
CA ALA A 263 17.40 4.60 -5.49
C ALA A 263 17.21 3.19 -4.90
N TRP A 264 16.84 3.08 -3.61
CA TRP A 264 16.57 1.78 -3.01
C TRP A 264 15.25 1.19 -3.52
N GLU A 265 14.22 2.01 -3.75
CA GLU A 265 12.93 1.59 -4.29
C GLU A 265 13.05 1.04 -5.71
N ASP A 266 13.93 1.61 -6.53
CA ASP A 266 14.15 1.17 -7.92
C ASP A 266 14.54 -0.31 -8.00
N TYR A 267 15.08 -0.89 -6.92
CA TYR A 267 15.56 -2.26 -6.85
C TYR A 267 14.74 -3.19 -5.98
N SER A 268 14.04 -2.64 -5.02
CA SER A 268 13.38 -3.39 -3.95
C SER A 268 11.91 -3.01 -3.86
N THR A 269 11.05 -4.01 -3.78
CA THR A 269 9.62 -3.80 -3.60
C THR A 269 9.11 -4.70 -2.48
N PRO A 270 9.17 -4.26 -1.23
CA PRO A 270 8.77 -5.06 -0.08
C PRO A 270 7.38 -5.68 -0.21
N ALA A 271 6.41 -4.90 -0.68
CA ALA A 271 5.04 -5.39 -0.89
C ALA A 271 4.97 -6.56 -1.90
N ARG A 272 5.82 -6.57 -2.93
CA ARG A 272 5.90 -7.68 -3.89
C ARG A 272 6.44 -8.94 -3.22
N ASP A 273 7.52 -8.80 -2.47
CA ASP A 273 8.15 -9.92 -1.80
C ASP A 273 7.26 -10.50 -0.69
N PHE A 274 6.49 -9.69 0.03
CA PHE A 274 5.44 -10.15 0.93
C PHE A 274 4.37 -10.96 0.21
N ARG A 275 3.90 -10.49 -0.94
CA ARG A 275 2.93 -11.24 -1.73
C ARG A 275 3.49 -12.57 -2.21
N LEU A 276 4.76 -12.61 -2.59
CA LEU A 276 5.43 -13.87 -2.94
C LEU A 276 5.46 -14.84 -1.76
N LEU A 277 5.81 -14.39 -0.56
CA LEU A 277 5.79 -15.25 0.64
C LEU A 277 4.39 -15.79 0.94
N ILE A 278 3.36 -14.94 0.80
CA ILE A 278 1.97 -15.39 0.99
C ILE A 278 1.60 -16.45 -0.07
N ALA A 279 1.96 -16.23 -1.33
CA ALA A 279 1.69 -17.20 -2.40
C ALA A 279 2.40 -18.54 -2.15
N ILE A 280 3.65 -18.50 -1.71
CA ILE A 280 4.40 -19.70 -1.29
C ILE A 280 3.66 -20.43 -0.18
N ASP A 281 3.23 -19.72 0.88
CA ASP A 281 2.52 -20.32 2.00
C ASP A 281 1.17 -20.91 1.58
N VAL A 282 0.44 -20.22 0.70
CA VAL A 282 -0.85 -20.70 0.17
C VAL A 282 -0.66 -21.98 -0.63
N VAL A 283 0.30 -22.00 -1.55
CA VAL A 283 0.55 -23.17 -2.41
C VAL A 283 1.05 -24.35 -1.58
N ARG A 284 2.03 -24.11 -0.69
CA ARG A 284 2.57 -25.16 0.20
C ARG A 284 1.51 -25.75 1.12
N GLY A 285 0.65 -24.89 1.67
CA GLY A 285 -0.41 -25.29 2.60
C GLY A 285 -1.74 -25.67 1.94
N PHE A 286 -1.83 -25.70 0.60
CA PHE A 286 -3.09 -25.91 -0.10
C PHE A 286 -3.77 -27.25 0.22
N PRO A 287 -3.05 -28.40 0.26
CA PRO A 287 -3.67 -29.67 0.63
C PRO A 287 -4.27 -29.66 2.06
N ASP A 288 -3.58 -29.04 3.01
CA ASP A 288 -4.08 -28.86 4.38
C ASP A 288 -5.31 -27.95 4.42
N HIS A 289 -5.31 -26.90 3.62
CA HIS A 289 -6.46 -26.00 3.50
C HIS A 289 -7.70 -26.72 2.98
N VAL A 290 -7.56 -27.59 1.96
CA VAL A 290 -8.65 -28.42 1.44
C VAL A 290 -9.19 -29.34 2.53
N ALA A 291 -8.33 -29.99 3.30
CA ALA A 291 -8.76 -30.88 4.40
C ALA A 291 -9.48 -30.12 5.53
N ARG A 292 -8.97 -28.91 5.87
CA ARG A 292 -9.55 -28.06 6.93
C ARG A 292 -10.89 -27.43 6.54
N ARG A 293 -11.04 -27.07 5.27
CA ARG A 293 -12.22 -26.39 4.71
C ARG A 293 -12.91 -27.23 3.64
N ALA A 294 -13.08 -28.51 3.94
CA ALA A 294 -13.63 -29.48 2.97
C ALA A 294 -14.99 -29.08 2.39
N GLU A 295 -15.80 -28.34 3.17
CA GLU A 295 -17.09 -27.81 2.74
C GLU A 295 -17.01 -26.83 1.56
N ARG A 296 -15.84 -26.27 1.31
CA ARG A 296 -15.61 -25.36 0.18
C ARG A 296 -15.23 -26.07 -1.12
N TYR A 297 -15.07 -27.39 -1.06
CA TYR A 297 -14.59 -28.15 -2.18
C TYR A 297 -15.54 -29.27 -2.56
N ALA A 298 -15.67 -29.53 -3.84
CA ALA A 298 -16.41 -30.66 -4.38
C ALA A 298 -15.60 -31.95 -4.16
N ILE A 299 -15.62 -32.47 -2.92
CA ILE A 299 -14.95 -33.72 -2.59
C ILE A 299 -15.58 -34.86 -3.37
N PRO A 300 -14.81 -35.66 -4.15
CA PRO A 300 -15.36 -36.78 -4.95
C PRO A 300 -16.05 -37.82 -4.06
N ASN A 301 -17.18 -38.35 -4.55
CA ASN A 301 -17.93 -39.41 -3.86
C ASN A 301 -17.03 -40.58 -3.45
N GLY A 302 -17.11 -41.02 -2.23
CA GLY A 302 -16.36 -42.16 -1.70
C GLY A 302 -14.94 -41.82 -1.22
N LYS A 303 -14.51 -40.54 -1.31
CA LYS A 303 -13.25 -40.07 -0.74
C LYS A 303 -13.49 -39.24 0.51
N SER A 304 -12.61 -39.38 1.48
CA SER A 304 -12.54 -38.47 2.62
C SER A 304 -11.70 -37.22 2.26
N PRO A 305 -11.85 -36.11 3.02
CA PRO A 305 -10.95 -34.96 2.88
C PRO A 305 -9.46 -35.32 3.04
N ALA A 306 -9.15 -36.32 3.87
CA ALA A 306 -7.79 -36.80 4.06
C ALA A 306 -7.24 -37.55 2.82
N ASP A 307 -8.09 -38.33 2.13
CA ASP A 307 -7.69 -38.99 0.89
C ASP A 307 -7.39 -37.97 -0.20
N VAL A 308 -8.25 -36.96 -0.34
CA VAL A 308 -8.05 -35.87 -1.30
C VAL A 308 -6.79 -35.08 -0.97
N LYS A 309 -6.52 -34.77 0.30
CA LYS A 309 -5.28 -34.13 0.73
C LYS A 309 -4.06 -34.94 0.27
N ALA A 310 -4.01 -36.24 0.53
CA ALA A 310 -2.88 -37.09 0.16
C ALA A 310 -2.65 -37.14 -1.38
N GLU A 311 -3.71 -37.15 -2.17
CA GLU A 311 -3.60 -37.06 -3.62
C GLU A 311 -3.04 -35.71 -4.08
N LEU A 312 -3.55 -34.61 -3.50
CA LEU A 312 -3.07 -33.28 -3.82
C LEU A 312 -1.61 -33.07 -3.44
N GLU A 313 -1.13 -33.63 -2.33
CA GLU A 313 0.28 -33.58 -1.94
C GLU A 313 1.19 -34.21 -3.00
N GLY A 314 0.79 -35.36 -3.56
CA GLY A 314 1.54 -36.01 -4.62
C GLY A 314 1.58 -35.21 -5.92
N VAL A 315 0.43 -34.68 -6.34
CA VAL A 315 0.33 -33.82 -7.53
C VAL A 315 1.11 -32.52 -7.34
N LEU A 316 0.97 -31.88 -6.18
CA LEU A 316 1.67 -30.62 -5.85
C LEU A 316 3.19 -30.78 -5.96
N ALA A 317 3.74 -31.84 -5.36
CA ALA A 317 5.18 -32.12 -5.41
C ALA A 317 5.69 -32.29 -6.85
N SER A 318 4.92 -32.98 -7.70
CA SER A 318 5.23 -33.21 -9.11
C SER A 318 5.19 -31.90 -9.92
N GLU A 319 4.11 -31.13 -9.78
CA GLU A 319 3.90 -29.87 -10.50
C GLU A 319 4.96 -28.81 -10.13
N LEU A 320 5.27 -28.67 -8.85
CA LEU A 320 6.30 -27.73 -8.38
C LEU A 320 7.70 -28.08 -8.90
N ALA A 321 8.03 -29.36 -9.02
CA ALA A 321 9.31 -29.80 -9.57
C ALA A 321 9.38 -29.63 -11.11
N ALA A 322 8.25 -29.76 -11.79
CA ALA A 322 8.17 -29.65 -13.24
C ALA A 322 8.22 -28.21 -13.75
N ARG A 323 7.59 -27.27 -13.04
CA ARG A 323 7.53 -25.85 -13.43
C ARG A 323 8.85 -25.16 -13.11
N LYS A 324 9.51 -24.62 -14.14
CA LYS A 324 10.83 -24.01 -14.05
C LYS A 324 10.81 -22.59 -14.57
N PHE A 325 11.66 -21.75 -13.97
CA PHE A 325 11.96 -20.41 -14.43
C PHE A 325 13.47 -20.22 -14.47
N ALA A 326 13.93 -19.13 -15.07
CA ALA A 326 15.35 -18.77 -15.09
C ALA A 326 15.51 -17.31 -14.68
N TYR A 327 16.62 -17.01 -14.00
CA TYR A 327 17.04 -15.66 -13.69
C TYR A 327 18.47 -15.40 -14.18
N THR A 328 18.83 -14.12 -14.35
CA THR A 328 20.14 -13.74 -14.81
C THR A 328 21.09 -13.58 -13.63
N ARG A 329 22.18 -14.37 -13.58
CA ARG A 329 23.22 -14.29 -12.56
C ARG A 329 24.10 -13.03 -12.70
N SER A 330 24.94 -12.78 -11.71
CA SER A 330 25.84 -11.62 -11.66
C SER A 330 26.78 -11.51 -12.87
N ASP A 331 27.18 -12.63 -13.45
CA ASP A 331 28.04 -12.67 -14.67
C ASP A 331 27.26 -12.58 -15.99
N GLY A 332 25.92 -12.48 -15.93
CA GLY A 332 25.04 -12.44 -17.09
C GLY A 332 24.57 -13.81 -17.60
N SER A 333 25.07 -14.91 -17.05
CA SER A 333 24.59 -16.23 -17.40
C SER A 333 23.21 -16.52 -16.81
N GLN A 334 22.47 -17.46 -17.42
CA GLN A 334 21.15 -17.89 -16.93
C GLN A 334 21.30 -19.04 -15.95
N TRP A 335 20.51 -18.97 -14.86
CA TRP A 335 20.36 -20.07 -13.91
C TRP A 335 18.92 -20.48 -13.81
N SER A 336 18.66 -21.79 -13.84
CA SER A 336 17.29 -22.34 -13.81
C SER A 336 16.98 -22.92 -12.44
N LEU A 337 15.82 -22.54 -11.89
CA LEU A 337 15.23 -23.07 -10.68
C LEU A 337 13.82 -23.61 -10.98
N SER A 338 13.34 -24.52 -10.13
CA SER A 338 11.93 -24.92 -10.12
C SER A 338 11.13 -24.11 -9.10
N LEU A 339 9.80 -24.15 -9.18
CA LEU A 339 8.95 -23.59 -8.12
C LEU A 339 9.18 -24.33 -6.79
N LYS A 340 9.55 -25.62 -6.85
CA LYS A 340 9.95 -26.36 -5.65
C LYS A 340 11.15 -25.73 -4.96
N ASP A 341 12.19 -25.36 -5.73
CA ASP A 341 13.38 -24.71 -5.18
C ASP A 341 13.03 -23.42 -4.46
N ILE A 342 12.12 -22.60 -5.01
CA ILE A 342 11.66 -21.36 -4.37
C ILE A 342 10.93 -21.63 -3.05
N ILE A 343 10.07 -22.63 -3.00
CA ILE A 343 9.34 -23.01 -1.79
C ILE A 343 10.31 -23.52 -0.73
N ASP A 344 11.26 -24.38 -1.11
CA ASP A 344 12.26 -24.93 -0.21
C ASP A 344 13.20 -23.86 0.35
N ARG A 345 13.49 -22.81 -0.45
CA ARG A 345 14.35 -21.68 -0.09
C ARG A 345 13.59 -20.47 0.49
N ALA A 346 12.31 -20.59 0.78
CA ALA A 346 11.51 -19.45 1.21
C ALA A 346 12.14 -18.67 2.38
N ALA A 347 12.78 -19.38 3.31
CA ALA A 347 13.49 -18.78 4.45
C ALA A 347 14.81 -18.10 4.08
N ASP A 348 15.41 -18.47 2.96
CA ASP A 348 16.71 -17.98 2.49
C ASP A 348 16.60 -16.90 1.43
N LEU A 349 15.40 -16.64 0.91
CA LEU A 349 15.16 -15.56 -0.03
C LEU A 349 15.44 -14.22 0.63
N GLU A 350 16.24 -13.39 0.00
CA GLU A 350 16.47 -12.03 0.47
C GLU A 350 15.32 -11.13 0.02
N MET A 351 14.43 -10.81 0.95
CA MET A 351 13.30 -9.92 0.74
C MET A 351 13.71 -8.46 0.78
N ALA A 352 13.04 -7.62 0.00
CA ALA A 352 13.39 -6.21 -0.14
C ALA A 352 14.89 -6.02 -0.41
N TYR A 353 15.40 -6.76 -1.33
CA TYR A 353 16.81 -7.07 -1.52
C TYR A 353 17.77 -5.88 -1.43
N ASN A 354 18.98 -6.18 -0.96
CA ASN A 354 20.06 -5.21 -0.98
C ASN A 354 20.60 -5.05 -2.42
N PRO A 355 20.47 -3.86 -3.03
CA PRO A 355 20.94 -3.62 -4.40
C PRO A 355 22.46 -3.74 -4.54
N ASN A 356 23.21 -3.69 -3.45
CA ASN A 356 24.66 -3.78 -3.44
C ASN A 356 25.19 -5.21 -3.36
N ASP A 357 24.32 -6.19 -3.15
CA ASP A 357 24.70 -7.60 -3.07
C ASP A 357 24.46 -8.33 -4.41
N CYS A 358 25.04 -9.49 -4.56
CA CYS A 358 24.89 -10.26 -5.78
C CYS A 358 23.48 -10.84 -5.92
N VAL A 359 23.05 -11.00 -7.18
CA VAL A 359 21.70 -11.47 -7.54
C VAL A 359 21.41 -12.85 -6.98
N GLU A 360 22.38 -13.73 -6.96
CA GLU A 360 22.26 -15.12 -6.50
C GLU A 360 21.77 -15.20 -5.05
N LEU A 361 22.24 -14.31 -4.20
CA LEU A 361 21.80 -14.24 -2.80
C LEU A 361 20.33 -13.81 -2.65
N ARG A 362 19.83 -13.00 -3.59
CA ARG A 362 18.41 -12.61 -3.61
C ARG A 362 17.50 -13.81 -3.84
N TRP A 363 18.00 -14.81 -4.57
CA TRP A 363 17.31 -16.06 -4.85
C TRP A 363 17.60 -17.17 -3.82
N GLY A 364 18.30 -16.84 -2.73
CA GLY A 364 18.64 -17.79 -1.68
C GLY A 364 19.65 -18.86 -2.11
N ALA A 365 20.54 -18.51 -3.06
CA ALA A 365 21.57 -19.45 -3.49
C ALA A 365 22.42 -19.91 -2.29
N PRO A 366 22.62 -21.22 -2.08
CA PRO A 366 23.48 -21.71 -1.01
C PRO A 366 24.92 -21.19 -1.20
N ALA A 367 25.54 -20.78 -0.13
CA ALA A 367 26.97 -20.44 -0.14
C ALA A 367 27.77 -21.63 -0.68
N GLU A 368 28.83 -21.38 -1.45
CA GLU A 368 29.69 -22.40 -2.05
C GLU A 368 29.03 -23.31 -3.12
N SER A 369 27.81 -22.98 -3.58
CA SER A 369 27.15 -23.68 -4.69
C SER A 369 27.63 -23.18 -6.05
N ASP A 370 27.44 -24.01 -7.09
CA ASP A 370 27.70 -23.59 -8.48
C ASP A 370 26.84 -22.37 -8.85
N GLU A 371 25.65 -22.27 -8.28
CA GLU A 371 24.77 -21.12 -8.46
C GLU A 371 25.40 -19.84 -7.95
N ALA A 372 26.02 -19.86 -6.76
CA ALA A 372 26.68 -18.71 -6.15
C ALA A 372 28.08 -18.44 -6.68
N SER A 373 28.63 -19.29 -7.54
CA SER A 373 30.03 -19.19 -8.03
C SER A 373 30.34 -17.89 -8.80
N THR A 374 29.32 -17.25 -9.35
CA THR A 374 29.43 -15.98 -10.08
C THR A 374 29.32 -14.74 -9.19
N CYS A 375 28.99 -14.91 -7.92
CA CYS A 375 28.89 -13.85 -6.93
C CYS A 375 30.27 -13.28 -6.56
N LYS A 376 30.61 -12.11 -7.10
CA LYS A 376 31.90 -11.41 -6.87
C LYS A 376 31.75 -10.08 -6.14
N ARG A 377 30.54 -9.52 -6.11
CA ARG A 377 30.25 -8.25 -5.45
C ARG A 377 29.36 -8.51 -4.25
N HIS A 378 29.80 -8.06 -3.09
CA HIS A 378 29.01 -8.16 -1.85
C HIS A 378 28.66 -6.77 -1.32
N ALA A 379 27.48 -6.65 -0.75
CA ALA A 379 27.10 -5.48 0.01
C ALA A 379 28.05 -5.27 1.20
N PRO A 380 28.23 -4.03 1.68
CA PRO A 380 28.94 -3.76 2.93
C PRO A 380 28.45 -4.65 4.08
N ALA A 381 29.38 -5.14 4.91
CA ALA A 381 29.08 -6.06 5.99
C ALA A 381 27.97 -5.57 6.92
N ALA A 382 27.93 -4.26 7.22
CA ALA A 382 26.88 -3.65 8.03
C ALA A 382 25.50 -3.75 7.37
N GLN A 383 25.40 -3.58 6.05
CA GLN A 383 24.15 -3.73 5.32
C GLN A 383 23.70 -5.21 5.32
N ARG A 384 24.60 -6.15 5.10
CA ARG A 384 24.28 -7.59 5.14
C ARG A 384 23.78 -8.02 6.51
N ALA A 385 24.44 -7.57 7.59
CA ALA A 385 23.98 -7.84 8.95
C ALA A 385 22.56 -7.31 9.20
N LYS A 386 22.27 -6.11 8.67
CA LYS A 386 20.93 -5.50 8.78
C LYS A 386 19.88 -6.30 8.00
N MET A 387 20.18 -6.75 6.78
CA MET A 387 19.27 -7.59 5.99
C MET A 387 19.00 -8.93 6.68
N THR A 388 20.00 -9.55 7.30
CA THR A 388 19.80 -10.76 8.09
C THR A 388 18.86 -10.50 9.29
N GLN A 389 19.00 -9.37 9.95
CA GLN A 389 18.09 -8.96 11.04
C GLN A 389 16.65 -8.75 10.56
N TYR A 390 16.46 -8.19 9.36
CA TYR A 390 15.12 -7.95 8.80
C TYR A 390 14.48 -9.21 8.22
N ARG A 391 15.21 -10.26 7.95
CA ARG A 391 14.68 -11.48 7.33
C ARG A 391 13.57 -12.12 8.16
N SER A 392 13.77 -12.31 9.45
CA SER A 392 12.73 -12.86 10.35
C SER A 392 11.48 -12.03 10.36
N TRP A 393 11.66 -10.71 10.37
CA TRP A 393 10.54 -9.79 10.34
C TRP A 393 9.67 -9.93 9.06
N PHE A 394 10.26 -10.11 7.87
CA PHE A 394 9.52 -10.39 6.64
C PHE A 394 8.68 -11.67 6.75
N HIS A 395 9.22 -12.71 7.36
CA HIS A 395 8.48 -13.96 7.59
C HIS A 395 7.34 -13.79 8.59
N GLU A 396 7.50 -12.93 9.59
CA GLU A 396 6.45 -12.57 10.53
C GLU A 396 5.44 -11.56 9.97
N ARG A 397 5.74 -10.96 8.82
CA ARG A 397 4.90 -9.95 8.15
C ARG A 397 4.66 -8.69 8.98
N HIS A 398 5.63 -8.27 9.76
CA HIS A 398 5.59 -7.07 10.59
C HIS A 398 6.60 -6.02 10.14
N TRP A 399 6.31 -4.74 10.45
CA TRP A 399 7.32 -3.71 10.38
C TRP A 399 8.34 -3.89 11.51
N PRO A 400 9.66 -3.76 11.24
CA PRO A 400 10.63 -3.78 12.31
C PRO A 400 10.37 -2.59 13.23
N THR A 401 10.34 -2.86 14.53
CA THR A 401 10.25 -1.80 15.53
C THR A 401 11.52 -0.95 15.44
N PRO A 402 11.44 0.38 15.36
CA PRO A 402 12.62 1.22 15.44
C PRO A 402 13.39 0.90 16.70
N SER A 403 14.67 0.56 16.57
CA SER A 403 15.53 0.38 17.75
C SER A 403 15.68 1.74 18.42
N GLY A 404 15.03 1.94 19.56
CA GLY A 404 15.13 3.15 20.36
C GLY A 404 13.88 3.98 20.47
N ALA A 405 12.67 3.42 20.26
CA ALA A 405 11.42 4.08 20.71
C ALA A 405 11.14 3.76 22.16
#